data_552d9a33ce4ece024c2fe2a00db375cd
#
_entry.id   552d9a33ce4ece024c2fe2a00db375cd
#
_cell.length_a   1.000
_cell.length_b   1.000
_cell.length_c   1.000
_cell.angle_alpha   90.00
_cell.angle_beta   90.00
_cell.angle_gamma   90.00
#
_symmetry.space_group_name_H-M   'P 1'
#
loop_
_entity.id
_entity.type
_entity.pdbx_description
1 polymer ?
#
loop_
_entity_poly.entity_id
_entity_poly.type
_entity_poly.pdbx_seq_one_letter_code
_entity_poly.pdbx_strand_id
1 'polypeptide(L)'
;SIAGQPQPLIRTYSLSSAPSDNFLRISVKREGVASSYLHDQVKVDSLLEARAPQGHFSPDAEQRRPLVLLAAGVGITPLLSMLREVIFQNQRLRRSRPVWLLQAARSLAELAFRDELFSLLQRGGDAVHAVRLLSQPEPQALEGQDFELAGRIDVTLLKALLPFDDYDFYLCGPSRFTQD
;
A
#
# COMPACT_ATOMS: atom_id res chain seq x y z
N SER A 1 14.07 -23.06 -8.00
CA SER A 1 15.42 -22.47 -8.05
C SER A 1 15.59 -21.66 -9.34
N ILE A 2 16.20 -20.49 -9.26
CA ILE A 2 16.55 -19.69 -10.44
C ILE A 2 17.77 -20.34 -11.09
N ALA A 3 17.71 -20.62 -12.40
CA ALA A 3 18.81 -21.23 -13.14
C ALA A 3 20.12 -20.43 -12.96
N GLY A 4 21.23 -21.11 -12.64
CA GLY A 4 22.54 -20.50 -12.38
C GLY A 4 22.79 -20.05 -10.94
N GLN A 5 21.84 -20.20 -10.01
CA GLN A 5 22.05 -19.93 -8.60
C GLN A 5 22.32 -21.24 -7.85
N PRO A 6 23.43 -21.32 -7.07
CA PRO A 6 23.81 -22.56 -6.36
C PRO A 6 22.91 -22.90 -5.18
N GLN A 7 22.07 -21.96 -4.72
CA GLN A 7 21.13 -22.14 -3.63
C GLN A 7 19.78 -21.51 -3.95
N PRO A 8 18.67 -21.99 -3.34
CA PRO A 8 17.36 -21.37 -3.46
C PRO A 8 17.39 -19.90 -3.03
N LEU A 9 16.89 -19.01 -3.87
CA LEU A 9 16.83 -17.58 -3.57
C LEU A 9 15.54 -17.28 -2.79
N ILE A 10 15.69 -17.09 -1.48
CA ILE A 10 14.56 -16.74 -0.60
C ILE A 10 14.40 -15.23 -0.54
N ARG A 11 13.18 -14.73 -0.73
CA ARG A 11 12.81 -13.32 -0.58
C ARG A 11 11.48 -13.21 0.14
N THR A 12 11.34 -12.15 0.93
CA THR A 12 10.10 -11.82 1.63
C THR A 12 9.38 -10.71 0.88
N TYR A 13 8.09 -10.89 0.66
CA TYR A 13 7.20 -9.92 0.06
C TYR A 13 5.98 -9.72 0.95
N SER A 14 5.59 -8.47 1.14
CA SER A 14 4.34 -8.15 1.83
C SER A 14 3.15 -8.57 0.96
N LEU A 15 2.10 -9.05 1.61
CA LEU A 15 0.84 -9.29 0.92
C LEU A 15 0.18 -7.96 0.57
N SER A 16 -0.41 -7.89 -0.61
CA SER A 16 -1.26 -6.80 -1.08
C SER A 16 -2.73 -7.20 -1.23
N SER A 17 -3.06 -8.47 -0.93
CA SER A 17 -4.41 -8.95 -0.67
C SER A 17 -4.75 -8.83 0.81
N ALA A 18 -6.04 -8.67 1.14
CA ALA A 18 -6.51 -8.65 2.51
C ALA A 18 -6.69 -10.08 3.07
N PRO A 19 -6.70 -10.27 4.39
CA PRO A 19 -7.10 -11.54 5.02
C PRO A 19 -8.50 -12.00 4.63
N SER A 20 -9.41 -11.06 4.33
CA SER A 20 -10.76 -11.34 3.86
C SER A 20 -10.86 -11.76 2.39
N ASP A 21 -9.80 -11.63 1.61
CA ASP A 21 -9.76 -12.10 0.23
C ASP A 21 -9.60 -13.62 0.18
N ASN A 22 -10.12 -14.27 -0.86
CA ASN A 22 -10.00 -15.71 -1.09
C ASN A 22 -8.74 -16.11 -1.87
N PHE A 23 -7.78 -15.21 -1.98
CA PHE A 23 -6.49 -15.41 -2.67
C PHE A 23 -5.36 -14.70 -1.92
N LEU A 24 -4.14 -15.14 -2.16
CA LEU A 24 -2.93 -14.44 -1.71
C LEU A 24 -2.32 -13.69 -2.90
N ARG A 25 -2.03 -12.40 -2.70
CA ARG A 25 -1.41 -11.56 -3.72
C ARG A 25 -0.17 -10.87 -3.16
N ILE A 26 0.92 -11.01 -3.88
CA ILE A 26 2.10 -10.15 -3.73
C ILE A 26 2.16 -9.20 -4.92
N SER A 27 2.64 -7.98 -4.70
CA SER A 27 2.89 -7.00 -5.76
C SER A 27 4.37 -6.65 -5.73
N VAL A 28 5.03 -6.87 -6.85
CA VAL A 28 6.49 -6.91 -6.91
C VAL A 28 7.01 -5.82 -7.82
N LYS A 29 7.77 -4.88 -7.27
CA LYS A 29 8.54 -3.93 -8.05
C LYS A 29 9.78 -4.62 -8.62
N ARG A 30 10.09 -4.38 -9.90
CA ARG A 30 11.24 -4.98 -10.56
C ARG A 30 12.52 -4.21 -10.19
N GLU A 31 13.35 -4.77 -9.31
CA GLU A 31 14.56 -4.10 -8.80
C GLU A 31 15.80 -5.00 -8.71
N GLY A 32 15.69 -6.31 -8.87
CA GLY A 32 16.80 -7.23 -8.69
C GLY A 32 16.52 -8.63 -9.25
N VAL A 33 17.43 -9.57 -9.06
CA VAL A 33 17.39 -10.90 -9.67
C VAL A 33 16.09 -11.64 -9.39
N ALA A 34 15.64 -11.68 -8.13
CA ALA A 34 14.41 -12.38 -7.77
C ALA A 34 13.16 -11.71 -8.36
N SER A 35 13.05 -10.39 -8.25
CA SER A 35 11.92 -9.65 -8.79
C SER A 35 11.89 -9.71 -10.32
N SER A 36 13.04 -9.63 -10.99
CA SER A 36 13.12 -9.81 -12.44
C SER A 36 12.69 -11.22 -12.86
N TYR A 37 13.11 -12.26 -12.12
CA TYR A 37 12.65 -13.64 -12.38
C TYR A 37 11.11 -13.75 -12.27
N LEU A 38 10.51 -13.17 -11.24
CA LEU A 38 9.05 -13.17 -11.07
C LEU A 38 8.34 -12.48 -12.24
N HIS A 39 8.89 -11.37 -12.75
CA HIS A 39 8.31 -10.67 -13.90
C HIS A 39 8.49 -11.39 -15.23
N ASP A 40 9.65 -12.02 -15.44
CA ASP A 40 10.06 -12.52 -16.76
C ASP A 40 9.69 -13.99 -16.97
N GLN A 41 9.71 -14.79 -15.90
CA GLN A 41 9.65 -16.25 -15.99
C GLN A 41 8.38 -16.85 -15.38
N VAL A 42 7.76 -16.17 -14.40
CA VAL A 42 6.53 -16.69 -13.76
C VAL A 42 5.33 -16.33 -14.60
N LYS A 43 4.55 -17.32 -14.97
CA LYS A 43 3.33 -17.21 -15.79
C LYS A 43 2.14 -17.79 -15.04
N VAL A 44 0.97 -17.62 -15.60
CA VAL A 44 -0.24 -18.31 -15.11
C VAL A 44 0.06 -19.82 -15.06
N ASP A 45 -0.40 -20.48 -14.00
CA ASP A 45 -0.17 -21.90 -13.69
C ASP A 45 1.27 -22.28 -13.32
N SER A 46 2.18 -21.32 -13.16
CA SER A 46 3.51 -21.58 -12.60
C SER A 46 3.41 -21.97 -11.14
N LEU A 47 4.11 -23.04 -10.75
CA LEU A 47 4.22 -23.46 -9.35
C LEU A 47 5.30 -22.64 -8.64
N LEU A 48 4.92 -22.03 -7.53
CA LEU A 48 5.82 -21.30 -6.62
C LEU A 48 5.75 -21.94 -5.24
N GLU A 49 6.92 -22.10 -4.63
CA GLU A 49 7.02 -22.51 -3.24
C GLU A 49 7.03 -21.26 -2.35
N ALA A 50 6.14 -21.23 -1.37
CA ALA A 50 6.04 -20.15 -0.40
C ALA A 50 5.87 -20.71 1.01
N ARG A 51 6.42 -19.99 2.00
CA ARG A 51 6.12 -20.23 3.40
C ARG A 51 4.84 -19.51 3.78
N ALA A 52 4.15 -20.01 4.80
CA ALA A 52 2.99 -19.30 5.34
C ALA A 52 3.35 -17.85 5.71
N PRO A 53 2.43 -16.90 5.48
CA PRO A 53 2.65 -15.50 5.86
C PRO A 53 2.95 -15.39 7.36
N GLN A 54 3.90 -14.51 7.70
CA GLN A 54 4.33 -14.25 9.06
C GLN A 54 4.55 -12.75 9.25
N GLY A 55 4.47 -12.27 10.50
CA GLY A 55 4.76 -10.89 10.86
C GLY A 55 3.64 -10.24 11.68
N HIS A 56 3.93 -9.04 12.19
CA HIS A 56 3.04 -8.28 13.09
C HIS A 56 2.66 -6.91 12.53
N PHE A 57 3.02 -6.62 11.27
CA PHE A 57 2.67 -5.36 10.63
C PHE A 57 1.25 -5.43 10.08
N SER A 58 0.28 -5.40 10.99
CA SER A 58 -1.15 -5.44 10.68
C SER A 58 -1.93 -4.64 11.73
N PRO A 59 -3.03 -3.97 11.35
CA PRO A 59 -3.89 -3.29 12.31
C PRO A 59 -4.59 -4.30 13.22
N ASP A 60 -4.73 -3.92 14.48
CA ASP A 60 -5.56 -4.67 15.42
C ASP A 60 -7.04 -4.55 15.00
N ALA A 61 -7.69 -5.68 14.82
CA ALA A 61 -9.09 -5.76 14.41
C ALA A 61 -10.06 -5.27 15.50
N GLU A 62 -9.67 -5.31 16.78
CA GLU A 62 -10.48 -4.86 17.90
C GLU A 62 -10.39 -3.34 18.13
N GLN A 63 -9.31 -2.72 17.64
CA GLN A 63 -9.12 -1.28 17.77
C GLN A 63 -10.11 -0.50 16.89
N ARG A 64 -10.56 0.64 17.42
CA ARG A 64 -11.49 1.54 16.75
C ARG A 64 -10.88 2.89 16.39
N ARG A 65 -9.65 3.15 16.86
CA ARG A 65 -8.94 4.38 16.51
C ARG A 65 -8.85 4.54 15.01
N PRO A 66 -9.01 5.76 14.50
CA PRO A 66 -8.79 6.04 13.09
C PRO A 66 -7.41 5.60 12.63
N LEU A 67 -7.30 5.12 11.41
CA LEU A 67 -6.03 4.67 10.82
C LEU A 67 -5.44 5.75 9.92
N VAL A 68 -4.12 5.91 10.02
CA VAL A 68 -3.33 6.69 9.06
C VAL A 68 -2.29 5.76 8.43
N LEU A 69 -2.41 5.56 7.13
CA LEU A 69 -1.57 4.70 6.32
C LEU A 69 -0.67 5.57 5.45
N LEU A 70 0.63 5.61 5.76
CA LEU A 70 1.61 6.44 5.03
C LEU A 70 2.49 5.55 4.15
N ALA A 71 2.30 5.65 2.85
CA ALA A 71 2.96 4.83 1.85
C ALA A 71 3.95 5.63 1.00
N ALA A 72 5.14 5.10 0.75
CA ALA A 72 6.03 5.62 -0.27
C ALA A 72 6.52 4.49 -1.20
N GLY A 73 6.36 4.68 -2.50
CA GLY A 73 6.76 3.70 -3.51
C GLY A 73 6.12 2.33 -3.29
N VAL A 74 6.92 1.26 -3.29
CA VAL A 74 6.43 -0.12 -3.09
C VAL A 74 5.86 -0.37 -1.70
N GLY A 75 6.11 0.51 -0.73
CA GLY A 75 5.53 0.44 0.61
C GLY A 75 4.01 0.52 0.66
N ILE A 76 3.35 0.88 -0.44
CA ILE A 76 1.90 0.80 -0.59
C ILE A 76 1.36 -0.63 -0.43
N THR A 77 2.15 -1.68 -0.71
CA THR A 77 1.65 -3.06 -0.77
C THR A 77 1.02 -3.57 0.53
N PRO A 78 1.68 -3.51 1.71
CA PRO A 78 1.03 -3.93 2.96
C PRO A 78 -0.09 -2.98 3.38
N LEU A 79 0.03 -1.68 3.08
CA LEU A 79 -0.98 -0.70 3.44
C LEU A 79 -2.25 -0.84 2.61
N LEU A 80 -2.12 -1.27 1.37
CA LEU A 80 -3.26 -1.64 0.52
C LEU A 80 -4.01 -2.86 1.09
N SER A 81 -3.29 -3.87 1.57
CA SER A 81 -3.88 -5.01 2.29
C SER A 81 -4.68 -4.55 3.52
N MET A 82 -4.11 -3.66 4.33
CA MET A 82 -4.78 -3.10 5.50
C MET A 82 -6.04 -2.30 5.13
N LEU A 83 -5.94 -1.44 4.12
CA LEU A 83 -7.07 -0.65 3.62
C LEU A 83 -8.23 -1.54 3.17
N ARG A 84 -7.93 -2.57 2.37
CA ARG A 84 -8.92 -3.54 1.89
C ARG A 84 -9.63 -4.23 3.05
N GLU A 85 -8.86 -4.70 4.04
CA GLU A 85 -9.41 -5.38 5.21
C GLU A 85 -10.31 -4.45 6.04
N VAL A 86 -9.89 -3.20 6.29
CA VAL A 86 -10.69 -2.26 7.07
C VAL A 86 -12.00 -1.91 6.35
N ILE A 87 -11.98 -1.71 5.03
CA ILE A 87 -13.20 -1.50 4.24
C ILE A 87 -14.13 -2.71 4.37
N PHE A 88 -13.61 -3.92 4.23
CA PHE A 88 -14.39 -5.14 4.39
C PHE A 88 -15.01 -5.24 5.80
N GLN A 89 -14.22 -4.99 6.84
CA GLN A 89 -14.69 -5.02 8.22
C GLN A 89 -15.74 -3.94 8.51
N ASN A 90 -15.55 -2.73 8.00
CA ASN A 90 -16.53 -1.64 8.12
C ASN A 90 -17.89 -2.06 7.54
N GLN A 91 -17.88 -2.64 6.34
CA GLN A 91 -19.10 -3.13 5.68
C GLN A 91 -19.74 -4.31 6.43
N ARG A 92 -18.94 -5.32 6.77
CA ARG A 92 -19.41 -6.55 7.42
C ARG A 92 -20.00 -6.28 8.80
N LEU A 93 -19.33 -5.44 9.60
CA LEU A 93 -19.69 -5.18 10.98
C LEU A 93 -20.55 -3.92 11.15
N ARG A 94 -20.92 -3.27 10.04
CA ARG A 94 -21.62 -1.97 10.02
C ARG A 94 -20.92 -0.95 10.94
N ARG A 95 -19.59 -0.94 10.88
CA ARG A 95 -18.72 -0.01 11.62
C ARG A 95 -18.25 1.09 10.67
N SER A 96 -17.81 2.19 11.25
CA SER A 96 -17.16 3.28 10.51
C SER A 96 -15.84 3.60 11.19
N ARG A 97 -14.80 2.75 10.96
CA ARG A 97 -13.43 3.07 11.33
C ARG A 97 -12.83 3.95 10.25
N PRO A 98 -12.56 5.24 10.52
CA PRO A 98 -12.01 6.14 9.52
C PRO A 98 -10.57 5.73 9.13
N VAL A 99 -10.23 5.89 7.84
CA VAL A 99 -8.89 5.60 7.31
C VAL A 99 -8.43 6.73 6.41
N TRP A 100 -7.22 7.20 6.64
CA TRP A 100 -6.49 8.11 5.76
C TRP A 100 -5.33 7.37 5.12
N LEU A 101 -5.33 7.24 3.81
CA LEU A 101 -4.19 6.73 3.04
C LEU A 101 -3.49 7.89 2.36
N LEU A 102 -2.24 8.16 2.73
CA LEU A 102 -1.37 9.08 2.02
C LEU A 102 -0.36 8.27 1.22
N GLN A 103 -0.42 8.36 -0.10
CA GLN A 103 0.50 7.66 -1.00
C GLN A 103 1.44 8.66 -1.67
N ALA A 104 2.72 8.56 -1.37
CA ALA A 104 3.76 9.39 -1.97
C ALA A 104 4.51 8.62 -3.07
N ALA A 105 4.71 9.29 -4.20
CA ALA A 105 5.55 8.83 -5.30
C ALA A 105 6.39 10.00 -5.84
N ARG A 106 7.37 9.73 -6.69
CA ARG A 106 8.09 10.78 -7.38
C ARG A 106 7.25 11.36 -8.50
N SER A 107 6.66 10.50 -9.30
CA SER A 107 5.93 10.85 -10.51
C SER A 107 4.66 10.02 -10.64
N LEU A 108 3.81 10.39 -11.58
CA LEU A 108 2.56 9.70 -11.87
C LEU A 108 2.80 8.26 -12.34
N ALA A 109 3.88 8.03 -13.10
CA ALA A 109 4.28 6.70 -13.56
C ALA A 109 4.66 5.75 -12.42
N GLU A 110 5.09 6.28 -11.28
CA GLU A 110 5.44 5.49 -10.09
C GLU A 110 4.27 5.29 -9.12
N LEU A 111 3.13 5.91 -9.38
CA LEU A 111 1.94 5.84 -8.54
C LEU A 111 1.18 4.54 -8.80
N ALA A 112 1.47 3.52 -8.00
CA ALA A 112 0.88 2.19 -8.16
C ALA A 112 -0.58 2.13 -7.69
N PHE A 113 -1.36 1.19 -8.25
CA PHE A 113 -2.72 0.83 -7.84
C PHE A 113 -3.78 1.93 -8.01
N ARG A 114 -3.62 2.85 -8.94
CA ARG A 114 -4.54 3.99 -9.15
C ARG A 114 -6.00 3.55 -9.27
N ASP A 115 -6.28 2.62 -10.18
CA ASP A 115 -7.65 2.15 -10.46
C ASP A 115 -8.23 1.33 -9.30
N GLU A 116 -7.37 0.52 -8.66
CA GLU A 116 -7.79 -0.24 -7.48
C GLU A 116 -8.11 0.69 -6.31
N LEU A 117 -7.27 1.69 -6.05
CA LEU A 117 -7.53 2.69 -5.02
C LEU A 117 -8.81 3.48 -5.29
N PHE A 118 -9.05 3.89 -6.53
CA PHE A 118 -10.30 4.53 -6.90
C PHE A 118 -11.51 3.65 -6.55
N SER A 119 -11.46 2.37 -6.90
CA SER A 119 -12.53 1.41 -6.59
C SER A 119 -12.71 1.21 -5.07
N LEU A 120 -11.61 1.19 -4.31
CA LEU A 120 -11.65 1.06 -2.86
C LEU A 120 -12.23 2.29 -2.18
N LEU A 121 -11.93 3.50 -2.66
CA LEU A 121 -12.53 4.74 -2.18
C LEU A 121 -14.04 4.75 -2.37
N GLN A 122 -14.52 4.35 -3.55
CA GLN A 122 -15.96 4.22 -3.81
C GLN A 122 -16.65 3.24 -2.84
N ARG A 123 -15.99 2.12 -2.56
CA ARG A 123 -16.51 1.11 -1.62
C ARG A 123 -16.45 1.53 -0.17
N GLY A 124 -15.43 2.30 0.21
CA GLY A 124 -15.21 2.78 1.58
C GLY A 124 -16.09 3.96 1.96
N GLY A 125 -16.61 4.72 0.97
CA GLY A 125 -17.42 5.90 1.17
C GLY A 125 -16.74 6.93 2.08
N ASP A 126 -17.52 7.65 2.87
CA ASP A 126 -17.05 8.75 3.72
C ASP A 126 -16.06 8.34 4.83
N ALA A 127 -15.91 7.03 5.07
CA ALA A 127 -14.93 6.53 6.05
C ALA A 127 -13.52 6.42 5.50
N VAL A 128 -13.29 6.55 4.19
CA VAL A 128 -11.98 6.33 3.55
C VAL A 128 -11.57 7.56 2.77
N HIS A 129 -10.42 8.10 3.16
CA HIS A 129 -9.81 9.26 2.52
C HIS A 129 -8.47 8.85 1.91
N ALA A 130 -8.18 9.28 0.70
CA ALA A 130 -6.87 9.09 0.10
C ALA A 130 -6.32 10.41 -0.42
N VAL A 131 -5.01 10.61 -0.21
CA VAL A 131 -4.25 11.75 -0.73
C VAL A 131 -3.02 11.20 -1.43
N ARG A 132 -2.93 11.43 -2.73
CA ARG A 132 -1.77 11.05 -3.54
C ARG A 132 -0.86 12.26 -3.69
N LEU A 133 0.41 12.07 -3.37
CA LEU A 133 1.41 13.13 -3.43
C LEU A 133 2.47 12.80 -4.47
N LEU A 134 2.81 13.78 -5.30
CA LEU A 134 3.93 13.65 -6.23
C LEU A 134 5.01 14.70 -5.89
N SER A 135 6.25 14.23 -5.68
CA SER A 135 7.37 15.13 -5.38
C SER A 135 8.01 15.72 -6.65
N GLN A 136 7.79 15.11 -7.79
CA GLN A 136 8.27 15.52 -9.11
C GLN A 136 7.21 15.16 -10.16
N PRO A 137 6.03 15.82 -10.15
CA PRO A 137 4.98 15.55 -11.11
C PRO A 137 5.46 15.87 -12.53
N GLU A 138 5.04 15.06 -13.48
CA GLU A 138 5.26 15.32 -14.90
C GLU A 138 4.50 16.60 -15.32
N PRO A 139 5.00 17.36 -16.32
CA PRO A 139 4.38 18.62 -16.74
C PRO A 139 2.91 18.50 -17.16
N GLN A 140 2.51 17.33 -17.63
CA GLN A 140 1.14 17.03 -18.06
C GLN A 140 0.24 16.50 -16.93
N ALA A 141 0.80 16.18 -15.75
CA ALA A 141 0.03 15.69 -14.62
C ALA A 141 -0.76 16.84 -13.99
N LEU A 142 -2.06 16.62 -13.77
CA LEU A 142 -2.97 17.64 -13.27
C LEU A 142 -3.24 17.45 -11.77
N GLU A 143 -2.84 18.45 -10.99
CA GLU A 143 -3.17 18.50 -9.55
C GLU A 143 -4.70 18.62 -9.38
N GLY A 144 -5.25 17.88 -8.41
CA GLY A 144 -6.69 17.77 -8.18
C GLY A 144 -7.40 16.74 -9.08
N GLN A 145 -6.71 16.17 -10.08
CA GLN A 145 -7.25 15.14 -10.97
C GLN A 145 -6.42 13.87 -10.94
N ASP A 146 -5.14 13.95 -11.28
CA ASP A 146 -4.23 12.80 -11.32
C ASP A 146 -3.60 12.51 -9.95
N PHE A 147 -3.40 13.53 -9.16
CA PHE A 147 -2.89 13.50 -7.79
C PHE A 147 -3.46 14.69 -7.01
N GLU A 148 -3.46 14.63 -5.68
CA GLU A 148 -4.08 15.68 -4.86
C GLU A 148 -3.11 16.81 -4.52
N LEU A 149 -1.82 16.50 -4.23
CA LEU A 149 -0.85 17.50 -3.75
C LEU A 149 0.54 17.30 -4.37
N ALA A 150 1.19 18.38 -4.72
CA ALA A 150 2.61 18.38 -5.03
C ALA A 150 3.44 18.46 -3.74
N GLY A 151 4.49 17.61 -3.62
CA GLY A 151 5.39 17.65 -2.48
C GLY A 151 5.60 16.30 -1.80
N ARG A 152 5.89 16.35 -0.51
CA ARG A 152 6.18 15.20 0.35
C ARG A 152 5.26 15.18 1.55
N ILE A 153 5.10 13.99 2.15
CA ILE A 153 4.42 13.86 3.43
C ILE A 153 5.32 14.43 4.52
N ASP A 154 4.81 15.35 5.29
CA ASP A 154 5.45 15.91 6.48
C ASP A 154 4.42 16.13 7.61
N VAL A 155 4.91 16.48 8.79
CA VAL A 155 4.08 16.71 9.98
C VAL A 155 3.11 17.88 9.79
N THR A 156 3.49 18.90 9.03
CA THR A 156 2.64 20.08 8.77
C THR A 156 1.44 19.66 7.94
N LEU A 157 1.66 18.87 6.89
CA LEU A 157 0.58 18.30 6.07
C LEU A 157 -0.33 17.40 6.89
N LEU A 158 0.24 16.50 7.71
CA LEU A 158 -0.56 15.62 8.54
C LEU A 158 -1.48 16.40 9.49
N LYS A 159 -0.96 17.45 10.14
CA LYS A 159 -1.76 18.33 11.01
C LYS A 159 -2.88 19.06 10.26
N ALA A 160 -2.66 19.38 8.98
CA ALA A 160 -3.67 20.06 8.16
C ALA A 160 -4.75 19.10 7.66
N LEU A 161 -4.42 17.82 7.42
CA LEU A 161 -5.33 16.84 6.85
C LEU A 161 -6.11 16.03 7.89
N LEU A 162 -5.53 15.79 9.07
CA LEU A 162 -6.07 14.87 10.05
C LEU A 162 -6.94 15.61 11.08
N PRO A 163 -8.26 15.31 11.14
CA PRO A 163 -9.21 16.05 11.98
C PRO A 163 -9.24 15.62 13.46
N PHE A 164 -8.56 14.53 13.83
CA PHE A 164 -8.54 14.00 15.19
C PHE A 164 -7.15 14.10 15.82
N ASP A 165 -7.04 13.81 17.13
CA ASP A 165 -5.79 13.88 17.86
C ASP A 165 -5.17 12.50 18.15
N ASP A 166 -5.95 11.41 18.00
CA ASP A 166 -5.53 10.05 18.32
C ASP A 166 -5.73 9.11 17.13
N TYR A 167 -4.63 8.54 16.64
CA TYR A 167 -4.58 7.67 15.46
C TYR A 167 -3.66 6.49 15.66
N ASP A 168 -3.93 5.40 14.95
CA ASP A 168 -2.98 4.33 14.70
C ASP A 168 -2.25 4.61 13.38
N PHE A 169 -0.93 4.85 13.44
CA PHE A 169 -0.11 5.13 12.28
C PHE A 169 0.63 3.88 11.78
N TYR A 170 0.55 3.64 10.49
CA TYR A 170 1.30 2.60 9.79
C TYR A 170 2.08 3.22 8.63
N LEU A 171 3.41 3.12 8.71
CA LEU A 171 4.33 3.71 7.73
C LEU A 171 5.07 2.59 7.00
N CYS A 172 5.09 2.64 5.68
CA CYS A 172 5.89 1.72 4.87
C CYS A 172 6.45 2.42 3.63
N GLY A 173 7.76 2.26 3.43
CA GLY A 173 8.48 2.88 2.31
C GLY A 173 9.98 2.74 2.44
N PRO A 174 10.77 3.43 1.61
CA PRO A 174 12.22 3.46 1.73
C PRO A 174 12.69 3.98 3.09
N SER A 175 13.87 3.57 3.55
CA SER A 175 14.40 3.93 4.87
C SER A 175 14.41 5.45 5.14
N ARG A 176 14.68 6.27 4.14
CA ARG A 176 14.62 7.74 4.28
C ARG A 176 13.21 8.25 4.60
N PHE A 177 12.19 7.59 4.07
CA PHE A 177 10.80 7.98 4.32
C PHE A 177 10.33 7.62 5.74
N THR A 178 10.91 6.58 6.34
CA THR A 178 10.51 6.12 7.67
C THR A 178 11.37 6.71 8.80
N GLN A 179 12.42 7.47 8.47
CA GLN A 179 13.35 8.11 9.42
C GLN A 179 13.17 9.62 9.52
N ASP A 180 12.60 10.26 8.51
CA ASP A 180 12.26 11.69 8.46
C ASP A 180 10.87 11.94 9.08
#